data_a146957400d4d35b512e570b9fa02cda
#
_entry.id   a146957400d4d35b512e570b9fa02cda
#
_cell.length_a   1.000
_cell.length_b   1.000
_cell.length_c   1.000
_cell.angle_alpha   90.00
_cell.angle_beta   90.00
_cell.angle_gamma   90.00
#
_symmetry.space_group_name_H-M   'P 1'
#
loop_
_entity.id
_entity.type
_entity.pdbx_description
1 polymer ?
#
loop_
_entity_poly.entity_id
_entity_poly.type
_entity_poly.pdbx_seq_one_letter_code
_entity_poly.pdbx_strand_id
1 'polypeptide(L)'
;MLGTTVGTLPALNAFRQECGQFEANMKKSMTRLENAILSARSGWKDGGFDKVQRMVVNVRNGVGEIEKTVTSKVIPFVDEQIRWIGSKPY
;
A
#
# COMPACT_ATOMS: atom_id res chain seq x y z
N MET A 1 -16.54 20.14 -9.25
CA MET A 1 -17.57 19.14 -9.17
C MET A 1 -18.67 19.55 -8.24
N LEU A 2 -19.45 20.37 -8.76
CA LEU A 2 -20.56 20.90 -8.00
C LEU A 2 -21.69 19.89 -7.92
N GLY A 3 -22.41 19.91 -6.86
CA GLY A 3 -23.53 19.03 -6.67
C GLY A 3 -23.20 17.60 -6.41
N THR A 4 -21.91 17.31 -6.23
CA THR A 4 -21.51 15.93 -6.02
C THR A 4 -21.29 15.57 -4.56
N THR A 5 -21.59 16.50 -3.68
CA THR A 5 -21.31 16.28 -2.25
C THR A 5 -22.02 15.05 -1.70
N VAL A 6 -23.24 14.79 -2.16
CA VAL A 6 -24.00 13.63 -1.69
C VAL A 6 -23.29 12.32 -2.06
N GLY A 7 -22.66 12.27 -3.23
CA GLY A 7 -21.93 11.08 -3.66
C GLY A 7 -20.48 11.11 -3.29
N THR A 8 -19.94 12.28 -2.98
CA THR A 8 -18.50 12.45 -2.77
C THR A 8 -18.03 11.80 -1.48
N LEU A 9 -18.75 11.99 -0.40
CA LEU A 9 -18.34 11.42 0.89
C LEU A 9 -18.32 9.90 0.89
N PRO A 10 -19.37 9.22 0.39
CA PRO A 10 -19.29 7.75 0.27
C PRO A 10 -18.14 7.30 -0.61
N ALA A 11 -17.87 8.01 -1.71
CA ALA A 11 -16.76 7.66 -2.60
C ALA A 11 -15.42 7.82 -1.91
N LEU A 12 -15.23 8.88 -1.16
CA LEU A 12 -13.99 9.09 -0.40
C LEU A 12 -13.81 8.03 0.68
N ASN A 13 -14.88 7.68 1.38
CA ASN A 13 -14.80 6.64 2.39
C ASN A 13 -14.44 5.29 1.78
N ALA A 14 -15.01 4.96 0.64
CA ALA A 14 -14.70 3.72 -0.06
C ALA A 14 -13.23 3.73 -0.50
N PHE A 15 -12.76 4.83 -1.04
CA PHE A 15 -11.37 4.93 -1.47
C PHE A 15 -10.41 4.85 -0.27
N ARG A 16 -10.76 5.50 0.84
CA ARG A 16 -9.96 5.44 2.05
C ARG A 16 -9.81 4.00 2.53
N GLN A 17 -10.91 3.25 2.48
CA GLN A 17 -10.88 1.86 2.87
C GLN A 17 -9.97 1.05 1.95
N GLU A 18 -10.02 1.32 0.65
CA GLU A 18 -9.14 0.64 -0.32
C GLU A 18 -7.67 0.96 -0.05
N CYS A 19 -7.36 2.18 0.37
CA CYS A 19 -5.99 2.52 0.73
C CYS A 19 -5.50 1.66 1.89
N GLY A 20 -6.33 1.45 2.90
CA GLY A 20 -5.98 0.59 4.03
C GLY A 20 -5.79 -0.85 3.61
N GLN A 21 -6.67 -1.36 2.74
CA GLN A 21 -6.54 -2.70 2.19
C GLN A 21 -5.26 -2.85 1.37
N PHE A 22 -4.95 -1.84 0.57
CA PHE A 22 -3.74 -1.85 -0.23
C PHE A 22 -2.51 -1.98 0.65
N GLU A 23 -2.43 -1.18 1.72
CA GLU A 23 -1.29 -1.27 2.64
C GLU A 23 -1.17 -2.64 3.28
N ALA A 24 -2.29 -3.19 3.76
CA ALA A 24 -2.28 -4.50 4.40
C ALA A 24 -1.86 -5.58 3.41
N ASN A 25 -2.36 -5.51 2.18
CA ASN A 25 -2.05 -6.48 1.16
C ASN A 25 -0.59 -6.39 0.71
N MET A 26 -0.04 -5.18 0.62
CA MET A 26 1.37 -5.00 0.28
C MET A 26 2.26 -5.64 1.33
N LYS A 27 1.99 -5.39 2.61
CA LYS A 27 2.76 -5.97 3.69
C LYS A 27 2.70 -7.49 3.70
N LYS A 28 1.51 -8.04 3.51
CA LYS A 28 1.33 -9.49 3.45
C LYS A 28 2.10 -10.09 2.28
N SER A 29 1.97 -9.49 1.11
CA SER A 29 2.64 -9.99 -0.09
C SER A 29 4.15 -9.93 0.04
N MET A 30 4.67 -8.85 0.63
CA MET A 30 6.10 -8.71 0.84
C MET A 30 6.62 -9.77 1.81
N THR A 31 5.91 -9.99 2.91
CA THR A 31 6.28 -11.01 3.89
C THR A 31 6.28 -12.40 3.24
N ARG A 32 5.29 -12.70 2.42
CA ARG A 32 5.22 -13.98 1.73
C ARG A 32 6.37 -14.16 0.75
N LEU A 33 6.73 -13.11 0.05
CA LEU A 33 7.85 -13.16 -0.89
C LEU A 33 9.17 -13.39 -0.16
N GLU A 34 9.38 -12.68 0.95
CA GLU A 34 10.59 -12.85 1.75
C GLU A 34 10.68 -14.25 2.34
N ASN A 35 9.56 -14.77 2.83
CA ASN A 35 9.53 -16.14 3.34
C ASN A 35 9.79 -17.17 2.25
N ALA A 36 9.28 -16.91 1.05
CA ALA A 36 9.49 -17.80 -0.09
C ALA A 36 10.96 -17.87 -0.48
N ILE A 37 11.66 -16.74 -0.50
CA ILE A 37 13.09 -16.76 -0.85
C ILE A 37 13.91 -17.44 0.24
N LEU A 38 13.54 -17.26 1.51
CA LEU A 38 14.23 -17.95 2.59
C LEU A 38 14.03 -19.47 2.50
N SER A 39 12.80 -19.89 2.16
CA SER A 39 12.51 -21.31 1.99
C SER A 39 13.27 -21.92 0.81
N ALA A 40 13.45 -21.14 -0.25
CA ALA A 40 14.17 -21.62 -1.44
C ALA A 40 15.66 -21.80 -1.18
N ARG A 41 16.19 -21.15 -0.16
CA ARG A 41 17.62 -21.12 0.12
C ARG A 41 18.24 -22.52 0.23
N SER A 42 17.55 -23.42 0.93
CA SER A 42 18.10 -24.75 1.19
C SER A 42 18.18 -25.62 -0.05
N GLY A 43 17.31 -25.36 -1.04
CA GLY A 43 17.30 -26.13 -2.28
C GLY A 43 17.96 -25.49 -3.47
N TRP A 44 18.33 -24.22 -3.35
CA TRP A 44 18.90 -23.47 -4.47
C TRP A 44 20.41 -23.42 -4.32
N LYS A 45 21.10 -24.21 -5.11
CA LYS A 45 22.53 -24.47 -4.89
C LYS A 45 23.49 -23.65 -5.75
N ASP A 46 22.99 -22.85 -6.69
CA ASP A 46 23.89 -22.06 -7.55
C ASP A 46 23.86 -20.58 -7.17
N GLY A 47 24.69 -19.78 -7.85
CA GLY A 47 24.82 -18.35 -7.54
C GLY A 47 23.60 -17.51 -7.90
N GLY A 48 22.62 -18.09 -8.57
CA GLY A 48 21.40 -17.39 -8.90
C GLY A 48 20.59 -17.00 -7.66
N PHE A 49 20.74 -17.75 -6.57
CA PHE A 49 20.06 -17.42 -5.34
C PHE A 49 20.45 -16.03 -4.83
N ASP A 50 21.74 -15.73 -4.77
CA ASP A 50 22.19 -14.43 -4.27
C ASP A 50 21.69 -13.29 -5.13
N LYS A 51 21.63 -13.51 -6.44
CA LYS A 51 21.14 -12.50 -7.37
C LYS A 51 19.67 -12.22 -7.15
N VAL A 52 18.86 -13.27 -7.01
CA VAL A 52 17.42 -13.12 -6.76
C VAL A 52 17.19 -12.51 -5.38
N GLN A 53 17.98 -12.90 -4.38
CA GLN A 53 17.85 -12.33 -3.05
C GLN A 53 18.05 -10.81 -3.07
N ARG A 54 19.04 -10.34 -3.82
CA ARG A 54 19.25 -8.90 -3.97
C ARG A 54 18.09 -8.23 -4.68
N MET A 55 17.50 -8.89 -5.67
CA MET A 55 16.32 -8.38 -6.34
C MET A 55 15.14 -8.25 -5.38
N VAL A 56 14.96 -9.22 -4.50
CA VAL A 56 13.89 -9.18 -3.49
C VAL A 56 14.11 -8.01 -2.54
N VAL A 57 15.35 -7.74 -2.15
CA VAL A 57 15.66 -6.57 -1.31
C VAL A 57 15.28 -5.28 -2.03
N ASN A 58 15.58 -5.19 -3.33
CA ASN A 58 15.22 -4.01 -4.12
C ASN A 58 13.70 -3.85 -4.21
N VAL A 59 12.97 -4.96 -4.39
CA VAL A 59 11.51 -4.92 -4.39
C VAL A 59 11.00 -4.41 -3.05
N ARG A 60 11.57 -4.91 -1.96
CA ARG A 60 11.18 -4.48 -0.62
C ARG A 60 11.37 -2.98 -0.44
N ASN A 61 12.49 -2.45 -0.90
CA ASN A 61 12.74 -1.02 -0.81
C ASN A 61 11.72 -0.22 -1.63
N GLY A 62 11.39 -0.69 -2.83
CA GLY A 62 10.37 -0.05 -3.65
C GLY A 62 8.99 -0.10 -3.01
N VAL A 63 8.62 -1.23 -2.43
CA VAL A 63 7.36 -1.38 -1.71
C VAL A 63 7.31 -0.41 -0.53
N GLY A 64 8.42 -0.28 0.21
CA GLY A 64 8.51 0.65 1.32
C GLY A 64 8.26 2.10 0.90
N GLU A 65 8.80 2.50 -0.26
CA GLU A 65 8.56 3.85 -0.79
C GLU A 65 7.11 4.05 -1.18
N ILE A 66 6.49 3.05 -1.79
CA ILE A 66 5.08 3.12 -2.15
C ILE A 66 4.21 3.23 -0.90
N GLU A 67 4.47 2.39 0.09
CA GLU A 67 3.73 2.43 1.35
C GLU A 67 3.88 3.79 2.03
N LYS A 68 5.10 4.31 2.04
CA LYS A 68 5.37 5.61 2.64
C LYS A 68 4.55 6.72 1.97
N THR A 69 4.48 6.69 0.64
CA THR A 69 3.70 7.68 -0.10
C THR A 69 2.22 7.58 0.23
N VAL A 70 1.69 6.36 0.27
CA VAL A 70 0.27 6.16 0.59
C VAL A 70 -0.01 6.64 2.01
N THR A 71 0.82 6.24 2.97
CA THR A 71 0.61 6.57 4.38
C THR A 71 0.79 8.05 4.68
N SER A 72 1.80 8.69 4.09
CA SER A 72 2.14 10.05 4.45
C SER A 72 1.53 11.12 3.56
N LYS A 73 1.03 10.76 2.39
CA LYS A 73 0.48 11.73 1.45
C LYS A 73 -0.95 11.44 1.04
N VAL A 74 -1.22 10.22 0.57
CA VAL A 74 -2.53 9.90 0.03
C VAL A 74 -3.58 9.82 1.14
N ILE A 75 -3.32 9.02 2.16
CA ILE A 75 -4.28 8.82 3.25
C ILE A 75 -4.57 10.12 4.00
N PRO A 76 -3.54 10.90 4.41
CA PRO A 76 -3.83 12.16 5.10
C PRO A 76 -4.63 13.15 4.26
N PHE A 77 -4.36 13.19 2.96
CA PHE A 77 -5.13 14.06 2.07
C PHE A 77 -6.59 13.62 2.00
N VAL A 78 -6.82 12.33 1.84
CA VAL A 78 -8.17 11.78 1.78
C VAL A 78 -8.90 12.01 3.11
N ASP A 79 -8.23 11.76 4.22
CA ASP A 79 -8.83 11.96 5.54
C ASP A 79 -9.20 13.43 5.76
N GLU A 80 -8.37 14.33 5.28
CA GLU A 80 -8.66 15.76 5.38
C GLU A 80 -9.89 16.12 4.55
N GLN A 81 -9.99 15.58 3.34
CA GLN A 81 -11.15 15.82 2.49
C GLN A 81 -12.43 15.28 3.14
N ILE A 82 -12.35 14.11 3.74
CA ILE A 82 -13.51 13.52 4.42
C ILE A 82 -13.96 14.41 5.56
N ARG A 83 -13.02 14.88 6.38
CA ARG A 83 -13.36 15.78 7.49
C ARG A 83 -13.98 17.08 6.99
N TRP A 84 -13.38 17.62 5.95
CA TRP A 84 -13.83 18.90 5.42
C TRP A 84 -15.27 18.80 4.89
N ILE A 85 -15.56 17.76 4.12
CA ILE A 85 -16.89 17.55 3.57
C ILE A 85 -17.88 17.21 4.67
N GLY A 86 -17.48 16.35 5.61
CA GLY A 86 -18.35 15.92 6.70
C GLY A 86 -18.69 17.03 7.69
N SER A 87 -17.87 18.07 7.75
CA SER A 87 -18.10 19.18 8.69
C SER A 87 -18.94 20.30 8.09
N LYS A 88 -19.22 20.24 6.80
CA LYS A 88 -20.01 21.30 6.16
C LYS A 88 -21.48 21.19 6.54
N PRO A 89 -22.09 22.30 6.98
CA PRO A 89 -23.53 22.31 7.22
C PRO A 89 -24.27 22.42 5.89
N TYR A 90 -25.31 21.65 5.74
CA TYR A 90 -26.17 21.71 4.55
C TYR A 90 -27.65 21.89 4.96
#